data_07b4f88537ff0ef9fb62d8135c612f2a
#
_entry.id   07b4f88537ff0ef9fb62d8135c612f2a
#
_cell.length_a   1.000
_cell.length_b   1.000
_cell.length_c   1.000
_cell.angle_alpha   90.00
_cell.angle_beta   90.00
_cell.angle_gamma   90.00
#
_symmetry.space_group_name_H-M   'P 1'
#
loop_
_entity.id
_entity.type
_entity.pdbx_description
1 polymer ?
#
loop_
_entity_poly.entity_id
_entity_poly.type
_entity_poly.pdbx_seq_one_letter_code
_entity_poly.pdbx_strand_id
1 'polypeptide(L)'
;MMSTPSLRLQGLAGLALALFAGTSHAIFEDGEARKAIVDLRGRIALVDEQAKTRGTEQATAQAAMLEQLTALRRSLLDLNNQLESMRGELAKLRGNAEQTARELAEVQARQKDVGQALDDRLRKVEPVKVSLDGRDFLVEADEKRAYDEAIGLIRGGEFDKAVLALGNFQRRYVGSAYGDSVRFWQGNALYGKRDYKDAITVFRAFVAGAPGHARAPEALLALANSQAEMKDPRGARRTIEELVKTYPASEAAVAGKERLASLK
;
A
#
# COMPACT_ATOMS: atom_id res chain seq x y z
N MET A 1 35.55 -39.81 14.76
CA MET A 1 35.36 -40.19 16.17
C MET A 1 34.87 -39.00 16.93
N MET A 2 33.83 -39.18 17.69
CA MET A 2 33.15 -38.25 18.64
C MET A 2 32.22 -37.25 17.95
N SER A 3 31.01 -37.50 17.88
CA SER A 3 29.82 -37.68 18.78
C SER A 3 29.19 -36.33 19.09
N THR A 4 28.03 -36.15 18.47
CA THR A 4 27.02 -35.14 18.76
C THR A 4 26.43 -35.29 20.16
N PRO A 5 25.90 -34.27 20.77
CA PRO A 5 24.64 -34.45 21.45
C PRO A 5 23.55 -33.54 20.89
N SER A 6 22.50 -34.19 20.51
CA SER A 6 21.17 -33.70 20.30
C SER A 6 20.62 -33.13 21.63
N LEU A 7 20.38 -31.86 21.74
CA LEU A 7 19.49 -31.33 22.78
C LEU A 7 18.10 -31.15 22.20
N ARG A 8 17.30 -32.16 22.49
CA ARG A 8 15.84 -32.05 22.45
C ARG A 8 15.41 -31.10 23.59
N LEU A 9 14.90 -29.96 23.25
CA LEU A 9 14.09 -29.14 24.18
C LEU A 9 12.63 -29.32 23.76
N GLN A 10 12.10 -30.51 24.10
CA GLN A 10 10.66 -30.69 24.24
C GLN A 10 10.30 -30.46 25.70
N GLY A 11 9.24 -29.75 25.90
CA GLY A 11 8.52 -29.84 27.15
C GLY A 11 8.51 -28.57 27.94
N LEU A 12 7.32 -28.20 28.14
CA LEU A 12 6.65 -27.59 29.27
C LEU A 12 5.82 -26.38 28.90
N ALA A 13 4.73 -26.68 28.17
CA ALA A 13 3.50 -25.94 28.35
C ALA A 13 2.46 -26.94 28.84
N GLY A 14 2.66 -27.46 30.02
CA GLY A 14 1.74 -28.32 30.75
C GLY A 14 1.10 -27.51 31.88
N LEU A 15 -0.12 -27.16 31.67
CA LEU A 15 -1.26 -27.49 32.49
C LEU A 15 -1.18 -27.08 33.95
N ALA A 16 -1.87 -25.98 34.27
CA ALA A 16 -2.48 -25.81 35.58
C ALA A 16 -3.97 -25.56 35.37
N LEU A 17 -4.74 -26.64 35.13
CA LEU A 17 -6.18 -26.65 35.29
C LEU A 17 -6.47 -27.21 36.66
N ALA A 18 -6.46 -26.36 37.69
CA ALA A 18 -6.95 -26.75 39.00
C ALA A 18 -8.48 -26.63 39.04
N LEU A 19 -9.10 -27.75 39.18
CA LEU A 19 -10.51 -27.92 39.55
C LEU A 19 -10.85 -27.11 40.82
N PHE A 20 -11.73 -26.14 40.69
CA PHE A 20 -12.53 -25.66 41.83
C PHE A 20 -13.97 -25.96 41.51
N ALA A 21 -14.42 -27.09 42.07
CA ALA A 21 -15.86 -27.36 42.25
C ALA A 21 -16.27 -26.66 43.54
N GLY A 22 -16.93 -25.53 43.39
CA GLY A 22 -17.57 -24.81 44.47
C GLY A 22 -18.93 -24.35 43.98
N THR A 23 -19.94 -25.05 44.41
CA THR A 23 -21.35 -24.69 44.22
C THR A 23 -21.65 -23.39 44.97
N SER A 24 -22.00 -22.34 44.23
CA SER A 24 -22.83 -21.28 44.80
C SER A 24 -23.76 -20.74 43.72
N HIS A 25 -25.03 -20.89 43.98
CA HIS A 25 -26.14 -20.28 43.26
C HIS A 25 -25.98 -18.77 43.29
N ALA A 26 -25.80 -18.17 42.13
CA ALA A 26 -26.13 -16.78 41.90
C ALA A 26 -26.79 -16.71 40.52
N ILE A 27 -28.08 -16.78 40.53
CA ILE A 27 -28.99 -16.44 39.46
C ILE A 27 -28.91 -14.92 39.35
N PHE A 28 -28.16 -14.39 38.46
CA PHE A 28 -28.20 -13.07 37.80
C PHE A 28 -26.78 -12.76 37.25
N GLU A 29 -26.69 -12.62 35.96
CA GLU A 29 -25.55 -12.17 35.18
C GLU A 29 -24.87 -13.16 34.20
N ASP A 30 -25.64 -14.13 33.70
CA ASP A 30 -25.10 -15.11 32.73
C ASP A 30 -24.87 -14.48 31.31
N GLY A 31 -25.48 -13.33 31.03
CA GLY A 31 -25.38 -12.66 29.73
C GLY A 31 -24.07 -11.85 29.54
N GLU A 32 -23.62 -11.18 30.59
CA GLU A 32 -22.40 -10.37 30.51
C GLU A 32 -21.13 -11.24 30.61
N ALA A 33 -21.15 -12.25 31.45
CA ALA A 33 -20.06 -13.23 31.55
C ALA A 33 -19.85 -14.00 30.24
N ARG A 34 -20.94 -14.39 29.58
CA ARG A 34 -20.84 -15.00 28.23
C ARG A 34 -20.32 -14.05 27.18
N LYS A 35 -20.73 -12.79 27.16
CA LYS A 35 -20.18 -11.77 26.28
C LYS A 35 -18.68 -11.55 26.54
N ALA A 36 -18.28 -11.45 27.80
CA ALA A 36 -16.88 -11.30 28.17
C ALA A 36 -16.02 -12.51 27.75
N ILE A 37 -16.56 -13.74 27.90
CA ILE A 37 -15.87 -14.96 27.45
C ILE A 37 -15.75 -15.00 25.92
N VAL A 38 -16.75 -14.57 25.16
CA VAL A 38 -16.70 -14.50 23.70
C VAL A 38 -15.70 -13.44 23.26
N ASP A 39 -15.69 -12.26 23.90
CA ASP A 39 -14.70 -11.20 23.62
C ASP A 39 -13.27 -11.66 23.98
N LEU A 40 -13.09 -12.32 25.12
CA LEU A 40 -11.78 -12.87 25.49
C LEU A 40 -11.30 -13.96 24.52
N ARG A 41 -12.18 -14.85 24.07
CA ARG A 41 -11.85 -15.86 23.05
C ARG A 41 -11.47 -15.21 21.72
N GLY A 42 -12.18 -14.17 21.29
CA GLY A 42 -11.83 -13.39 20.11
C GLY A 42 -10.47 -12.72 20.21
N ARG A 43 -10.16 -12.13 21.37
CA ARG A 43 -8.83 -11.52 21.62
C ARG A 43 -7.71 -12.55 21.68
N ILE A 44 -7.95 -13.70 22.30
CA ILE A 44 -6.98 -14.81 22.34
C ILE A 44 -6.70 -15.33 20.92
N ALA A 45 -7.74 -15.53 20.09
CA ALA A 45 -7.57 -15.98 18.71
C ALA A 45 -6.78 -14.96 17.88
N LEU A 46 -7.05 -13.66 18.03
CA LEU A 46 -6.30 -12.58 17.40
C LEU A 46 -4.82 -12.56 17.83
N VAL A 47 -4.56 -12.72 19.13
CA VAL A 47 -3.19 -12.74 19.66
C VAL A 47 -2.43 -13.98 19.18
N ASP A 48 -3.09 -15.15 19.13
CA ASP A 48 -2.49 -16.40 18.61
C ASP A 48 -2.17 -16.29 17.12
N GLU A 49 -3.07 -15.71 16.32
CA GLU A 49 -2.84 -15.45 14.90
C GLU A 49 -1.71 -14.44 14.66
N GLN A 50 -1.68 -13.36 15.44
CA GLN A 50 -0.57 -12.40 15.40
C GLN A 50 0.76 -13.00 15.85
N ALA A 51 0.74 -13.87 16.85
CA ALA A 51 1.95 -14.57 17.30
C ALA A 51 2.48 -15.54 16.24
N LYS A 52 1.59 -16.28 15.56
CA LYS A 52 1.95 -17.15 14.43
C LYS A 52 2.51 -16.34 13.25
N THR A 53 1.85 -15.26 12.87
CA THR A 53 2.30 -14.39 11.78
C THR A 53 3.68 -13.81 12.08
N ARG A 54 3.87 -13.26 13.28
CA ARG A 54 5.19 -12.75 13.71
C ARG A 54 6.25 -13.85 13.76
N GLY A 55 5.89 -15.06 14.22
CA GLY A 55 6.79 -16.21 14.23
C GLY A 55 7.26 -16.62 12.83
N THR A 56 6.34 -16.64 11.85
CA THR A 56 6.67 -16.95 10.45
C THR A 56 7.46 -15.83 9.78
N GLU A 57 7.12 -14.58 10.03
CA GLU A 57 7.88 -13.42 9.54
C GLU A 57 9.30 -13.39 10.10
N GLN A 58 9.45 -13.68 11.40
CA GLN A 58 10.75 -13.73 12.05
C GLN A 58 11.60 -14.92 11.54
N ALA A 59 10.98 -16.08 11.33
CA ALA A 59 11.67 -17.25 10.76
C ALA A 59 12.11 -17.01 9.31
N THR A 60 11.27 -16.38 8.49
CA THR A 60 11.62 -15.99 7.11
C THR A 60 12.70 -14.91 7.10
N ALA A 61 12.65 -13.94 7.98
CA ALA A 61 13.68 -12.92 8.10
C ALA A 61 15.02 -13.52 8.55
N GLN A 62 15.00 -14.46 9.51
CA GLN A 62 16.22 -15.17 9.94
C GLN A 62 16.79 -16.07 8.83
N ALA A 63 15.95 -16.78 8.09
CA ALA A 63 16.39 -17.59 6.96
C ALA A 63 17.02 -16.72 5.86
N ALA A 64 16.38 -15.60 5.52
CA ALA A 64 16.92 -14.63 4.55
C ALA A 64 18.25 -14.01 5.03
N MET A 65 18.37 -13.75 6.33
CA MET A 65 19.61 -13.23 6.90
C MET A 65 20.77 -14.25 6.85
N LEU A 66 20.48 -15.52 7.12
CA LEU A 66 21.46 -16.61 6.99
C LEU A 66 21.89 -16.83 5.54
N GLU A 67 20.96 -16.73 4.60
CA GLU A 67 21.25 -16.83 3.16
C GLU A 67 22.13 -15.65 2.70
N GLN A 68 21.79 -14.43 3.13
CA GLN A 68 22.60 -13.23 2.84
C GLN A 68 24.01 -13.31 3.43
N LEU A 69 24.15 -13.81 4.67
CA LEU A 69 25.47 -14.03 5.29
C LEU A 69 26.29 -15.08 4.54
N THR A 70 25.65 -16.14 4.07
CA THR A 70 26.32 -17.20 3.28
C THR A 70 26.74 -16.68 1.89
N ALA A 71 25.87 -15.91 1.25
CA ALA A 71 26.17 -15.24 -0.02
C ALA A 71 27.30 -14.21 0.14
N LEU A 72 27.25 -13.43 1.24
CA LEU A 72 28.30 -12.46 1.56
C LEU A 72 29.66 -13.14 1.79
N ARG A 73 29.66 -14.29 2.50
CA ARG A 73 30.89 -15.05 2.77
C ARG A 73 31.49 -15.65 1.49
N ARG A 74 30.66 -16.16 0.58
CA ARG A 74 31.11 -16.60 -0.76
C ARG A 74 31.65 -15.43 -1.60
N SER A 75 30.92 -14.30 -1.59
CA SER A 75 31.36 -13.09 -2.28
C SER A 75 32.70 -12.55 -1.77
N LEU A 76 32.94 -12.64 -0.46
CA LEU A 76 34.23 -12.24 0.12
C LEU A 76 35.40 -13.16 -0.30
N LEU A 77 35.17 -14.47 -0.43
CA LEU A 77 36.19 -15.41 -0.92
C LEU A 77 36.49 -15.19 -2.41
N ASP A 78 35.45 -14.98 -3.22
CA ASP A 78 35.59 -14.63 -4.63
C ASP A 78 36.24 -13.26 -4.82
N LEU A 79 35.93 -12.29 -3.96
CA LEU A 79 36.57 -10.97 -3.97
C LEU A 79 38.08 -11.08 -3.67
N ASN A 80 38.45 -11.95 -2.72
CA ASN A 80 39.89 -12.17 -2.40
C ASN A 80 40.65 -12.79 -3.55
N ASN A 81 40.07 -13.78 -4.23
CA ASN A 81 40.64 -14.38 -5.41
C ASN A 81 40.75 -13.39 -6.59
N GLN A 82 39.70 -12.54 -6.74
CA GLN A 82 39.72 -11.46 -7.72
C GLN A 82 40.77 -10.37 -7.41
N LEU A 83 40.96 -10.06 -6.10
CA LEU A 83 41.97 -9.11 -5.68
C LEU A 83 43.41 -9.58 -6.01
N GLU A 84 43.70 -10.87 -5.82
CA GLU A 84 44.98 -11.46 -6.18
C GLU A 84 45.22 -11.45 -7.71
N SER A 85 44.20 -11.83 -8.49
CA SER A 85 44.24 -11.73 -9.95
C SER A 85 44.41 -10.30 -10.44
N MET A 86 43.64 -9.36 -9.87
CA MET A 86 43.72 -7.94 -10.24
C MET A 86 45.06 -7.29 -9.87
N ARG A 87 45.72 -7.70 -8.76
CA ARG A 87 47.08 -7.24 -8.43
C ARG A 87 48.08 -7.62 -9.49
N GLY A 88 47.94 -8.83 -10.05
CA GLY A 88 48.82 -9.29 -11.18
C GLY A 88 48.55 -8.54 -12.49
N GLU A 89 47.27 -8.25 -12.79
CA GLU A 89 46.89 -7.49 -13.99
C GLU A 89 47.19 -5.98 -13.88
N LEU A 90 46.96 -5.39 -12.71
CA LEU A 90 47.31 -3.98 -12.46
C LEU A 90 48.80 -3.70 -12.61
N ALA A 91 49.69 -4.67 -12.32
CA ALA A 91 51.12 -4.54 -12.54
C ALA A 91 51.46 -4.48 -14.05
N LYS A 92 50.69 -5.17 -14.89
CA LYS A 92 50.85 -5.17 -16.35
C LYS A 92 50.19 -3.98 -17.06
N LEU A 93 49.04 -3.51 -16.51
CA LEU A 93 48.23 -2.46 -17.14
C LEU A 93 48.66 -1.02 -16.79
N ARG A 94 49.48 -0.83 -15.73
CA ARG A 94 49.87 0.50 -15.27
C ARG A 94 50.58 1.35 -16.34
N GLY A 95 51.33 0.72 -17.26
CA GLY A 95 52.02 1.45 -18.32
C GLY A 95 51.12 1.95 -19.46
N ASN A 96 50.04 1.23 -19.75
CA ASN A 96 49.17 1.56 -20.88
C ASN A 96 47.84 2.27 -20.45
N ALA A 97 47.54 2.25 -19.15
CA ALA A 97 46.22 2.66 -18.67
C ALA A 97 46.05 4.19 -18.53
N GLU A 98 47.12 4.94 -18.31
CA GLU A 98 46.96 6.38 -18.06
C GLU A 98 46.49 7.16 -19.29
N GLN A 99 46.95 6.79 -20.47
CA GLN A 99 46.52 7.48 -21.68
C GLN A 99 45.13 7.06 -22.11
N THR A 100 44.87 5.75 -22.11
CA THR A 100 43.54 5.22 -22.46
C THR A 100 42.47 5.61 -21.44
N ALA A 101 42.83 5.73 -20.14
CA ALA A 101 41.91 6.15 -19.11
C ALA A 101 41.48 7.62 -19.25
N ARG A 102 42.38 8.51 -19.66
CA ARG A 102 42.04 9.92 -19.92
C ARG A 102 41.08 10.07 -21.11
N GLU A 103 41.42 9.41 -22.22
CA GLU A 103 40.57 9.43 -23.42
C GLU A 103 39.21 8.79 -23.17
N LEU A 104 39.16 7.67 -22.45
CA LEU A 104 37.93 6.98 -22.10
C LEU A 104 37.07 7.81 -21.14
N ALA A 105 37.68 8.45 -20.14
CA ALA A 105 36.96 9.30 -19.19
C ALA A 105 36.33 10.53 -19.89
N GLU A 106 37.08 11.12 -20.86
CA GLU A 106 36.53 12.24 -21.63
C GLU A 106 35.36 11.81 -22.53
N VAL A 107 35.50 10.66 -23.23
CA VAL A 107 34.41 10.11 -24.06
C VAL A 107 33.22 9.71 -23.22
N GLN A 108 33.43 9.07 -22.06
CA GLN A 108 32.35 8.68 -21.15
C GLN A 108 31.63 9.89 -20.55
N ALA A 109 32.38 10.96 -20.19
CA ALA A 109 31.76 12.20 -19.71
C ALA A 109 30.90 12.83 -20.81
N ARG A 110 31.38 12.96 -22.01
CA ARG A 110 30.62 13.48 -23.15
C ARG A 110 29.41 12.61 -23.48
N GLN A 111 29.55 11.29 -23.45
CA GLN A 111 28.43 10.36 -23.72
C GLN A 111 27.37 10.43 -22.64
N LYS A 112 27.78 10.56 -21.36
CA LYS A 112 26.87 10.75 -20.22
C LYS A 112 26.12 12.08 -20.33
N ASP A 113 26.83 13.17 -20.65
CA ASP A 113 26.21 14.49 -20.79
C ASP A 113 25.23 14.53 -21.97
N VAL A 114 25.59 13.91 -23.09
CA VAL A 114 24.70 13.80 -24.27
C VAL A 114 23.50 12.90 -23.96
N GLY A 115 23.72 11.77 -23.27
CA GLY A 115 22.63 10.87 -22.86
C GLY A 115 21.65 11.55 -21.89
N GLN A 116 22.17 12.25 -20.88
CA GLN A 116 21.34 12.99 -19.93
C GLN A 116 20.59 14.15 -20.61
N ALA A 117 21.26 14.90 -21.47
CA ALA A 117 20.62 15.98 -22.22
C ALA A 117 19.55 15.49 -23.19
N LEU A 118 19.74 14.29 -23.77
CA LEU A 118 18.74 13.65 -24.62
C LEU A 118 17.54 13.13 -23.81
N ASP A 119 17.78 12.46 -22.69
CA ASP A 119 16.73 11.98 -21.78
C ASP A 119 15.92 13.13 -21.19
N ASP A 120 16.57 14.22 -20.79
CA ASP A 120 15.90 15.41 -20.28
C ASP A 120 15.08 16.12 -21.36
N ARG A 121 15.52 16.08 -22.62
CA ARG A 121 14.75 16.60 -23.75
C ARG A 121 13.60 15.68 -24.12
N LEU A 122 13.78 14.37 -24.14
CA LEU A 122 12.74 13.38 -24.39
C LEU A 122 11.65 13.43 -23.30
N ARG A 123 12.03 13.54 -22.05
CA ARG A 123 11.09 13.70 -20.92
C ARG A 123 10.22 14.96 -21.02
N LYS A 124 10.75 16.00 -21.64
CA LYS A 124 10.03 17.29 -21.82
C LYS A 124 9.19 17.35 -23.10
N VAL A 125 9.42 16.47 -24.06
CA VAL A 125 8.90 16.63 -25.44
C VAL A 125 7.86 15.57 -25.81
N GLU A 126 7.80 14.42 -25.17
CA GLU A 126 6.84 13.37 -25.47
C GLU A 126 5.80 13.20 -24.36
N PRO A 127 4.71 13.95 -24.42
CA PRO A 127 3.57 13.67 -23.54
C PRO A 127 2.98 12.30 -23.86
N VAL A 128 2.72 11.53 -22.82
CA VAL A 128 2.13 10.20 -22.90
C VAL A 128 0.62 10.33 -23.07
N LYS A 129 0.07 9.68 -24.09
CA LYS A 129 -1.38 9.57 -24.24
C LYS A 129 -1.95 8.61 -23.18
N VAL A 130 -2.94 9.06 -22.45
CA VAL A 130 -3.64 8.29 -21.43
C VAL A 130 -5.13 8.28 -21.73
N SER A 131 -5.75 7.12 -21.55
CA SER A 131 -7.21 6.96 -21.57
C SER A 131 -7.66 6.62 -20.16
N LEU A 132 -8.42 7.49 -19.53
CA LEU A 132 -8.91 7.32 -18.16
C LEU A 132 -10.33 7.88 -18.02
N ASP A 133 -11.19 7.12 -17.34
CA ASP A 133 -12.57 7.51 -17.05
C ASP A 133 -13.35 7.98 -18.30
N GLY A 134 -13.09 7.31 -19.45
CA GLY A 134 -13.73 7.60 -20.74
C GLY A 134 -13.20 8.83 -21.46
N ARG A 135 -12.07 9.40 -21.04
CA ARG A 135 -11.42 10.56 -21.67
C ARG A 135 -10.00 10.22 -22.09
N ASP A 136 -9.61 10.69 -23.28
CA ASP A 136 -8.25 10.64 -23.77
C ASP A 136 -7.57 12.00 -23.54
N PHE A 137 -6.39 11.99 -22.98
CA PHE A 137 -5.59 13.20 -22.77
C PHE A 137 -4.09 12.90 -22.80
N LEU A 138 -3.30 13.95 -22.93
CA LEU A 138 -1.84 13.89 -22.90
C LEU A 138 -1.33 14.39 -21.57
N VAL A 139 -0.35 13.72 -20.99
CA VAL A 139 0.27 14.08 -19.71
C VAL A 139 1.77 13.86 -19.76
N GLU A 140 2.50 14.51 -18.89
CA GLU A 140 3.93 14.25 -18.70
C GLU A 140 4.16 12.83 -18.16
N ALA A 141 5.24 12.19 -18.56
CA ALA A 141 5.58 10.83 -18.11
C ALA A 141 5.72 10.74 -16.57
N ASP A 142 6.27 11.78 -15.94
CA ASP A 142 6.41 11.87 -14.49
C ASP A 142 5.05 12.04 -13.78
N GLU A 143 4.14 12.77 -14.40
CA GLU A 143 2.77 12.95 -13.91
C GLU A 143 2.01 11.61 -13.91
N LYS A 144 2.11 10.88 -15.04
CA LYS A 144 1.53 9.53 -15.15
C LYS A 144 2.10 8.59 -14.10
N ARG A 145 3.43 8.58 -13.92
CA ARG A 145 4.11 7.74 -12.93
C ARG A 145 3.63 8.04 -11.51
N ALA A 146 3.55 9.32 -11.14
CA ALA A 146 3.08 9.74 -9.82
C ALA A 146 1.61 9.32 -9.57
N TYR A 147 0.77 9.39 -10.61
CA TYR A 147 -0.61 8.89 -10.54
C TYR A 147 -0.65 7.37 -10.34
N ASP A 148 0.06 6.62 -11.19
CA ASP A 148 0.09 5.16 -11.15
C ASP A 148 0.63 4.64 -9.81
N GLU A 149 1.64 5.29 -9.24
CA GLU A 149 2.19 4.99 -7.91
C GLU A 149 1.13 5.19 -6.82
N ALA A 150 0.44 6.32 -6.83
CA ALA A 150 -0.62 6.60 -5.86
C ALA A 150 -1.77 5.60 -5.94
N ILE A 151 -2.16 5.18 -7.16
CA ILE A 151 -3.18 4.14 -7.36
C ILE A 151 -2.67 2.77 -6.90
N GLY A 152 -1.39 2.49 -7.13
CA GLY A 152 -0.74 1.27 -6.63
C GLY A 152 -0.82 1.14 -5.10
N LEU A 153 -0.60 2.23 -4.36
CA LEU A 153 -0.74 2.28 -2.90
C LEU A 153 -2.19 1.98 -2.44
N ILE A 154 -3.19 2.50 -3.17
CA ILE A 154 -4.60 2.19 -2.87
C ILE A 154 -4.88 0.70 -3.05
N ARG A 155 -4.44 0.12 -4.17
CA ARG A 155 -4.61 -1.31 -4.46
C ARG A 155 -3.89 -2.19 -3.45
N GLY A 156 -2.76 -1.72 -2.93
CA GLY A 156 -2.01 -2.38 -1.86
C GLY A 156 -2.60 -2.21 -0.47
N GLY A 157 -3.67 -1.43 -0.30
CA GLY A 157 -4.28 -1.16 0.99
C GLY A 157 -3.47 -0.19 1.87
N GLU A 158 -2.46 0.48 1.31
CA GLU A 158 -1.59 1.43 1.99
C GLU A 158 -2.24 2.83 2.01
N PHE A 159 -3.43 2.93 2.58
CA PHE A 159 -4.29 4.10 2.48
C PHE A 159 -3.65 5.39 3.04
N ASP A 160 -2.89 5.30 4.12
CA ASP A 160 -2.18 6.47 4.67
C ASP A 160 -1.17 7.06 3.69
N LYS A 161 -0.38 6.18 3.06
CA LYS A 161 0.58 6.59 2.03
C LYS A 161 -0.12 7.09 0.77
N ALA A 162 -1.22 6.46 0.38
CA ALA A 162 -2.02 6.86 -0.77
C ALA A 162 -2.58 8.29 -0.60
N VAL A 163 -3.13 8.63 0.57
CA VAL A 163 -3.63 9.98 0.86
C VAL A 163 -2.52 11.01 0.72
N LEU A 164 -1.32 10.70 1.23
CA LEU A 164 -0.16 11.61 1.11
C LEU A 164 0.30 11.74 -0.35
N ALA A 165 0.39 10.64 -1.09
CA ALA A 165 0.82 10.63 -2.49
C ALA A 165 -0.15 11.42 -3.38
N LEU A 166 -1.47 11.21 -3.22
CA LEU A 166 -2.51 11.93 -3.95
C LEU A 166 -2.52 13.44 -3.60
N GLY A 167 -2.31 13.79 -2.32
CA GLY A 167 -2.18 15.18 -1.90
C GLY A 167 -0.92 15.85 -2.48
N ASN A 168 0.19 15.14 -2.56
CA ASN A 168 1.40 15.61 -3.23
C ASN A 168 1.17 15.82 -4.73
N PHE A 169 0.48 14.87 -5.38
CA PHE A 169 0.12 14.97 -6.78
C PHE A 169 -0.68 16.26 -7.07
N GLN A 170 -1.73 16.52 -6.29
CA GLN A 170 -2.57 17.73 -6.47
C GLN A 170 -1.78 19.04 -6.32
N ARG A 171 -0.81 19.07 -5.41
CA ARG A 171 0.04 20.26 -5.23
C ARG A 171 1.04 20.44 -6.35
N ARG A 172 1.60 19.33 -6.86
CA ARG A 172 2.64 19.38 -7.90
C ARG A 172 2.07 19.61 -9.30
N TYR A 173 0.93 19.01 -9.61
CA TYR A 173 0.32 19.03 -10.95
C TYR A 173 -1.01 19.78 -10.93
N VAL A 174 -0.93 21.07 -10.62
CA VAL A 174 -2.11 21.95 -10.61
C VAL A 174 -2.68 22.06 -12.02
N GLY A 175 -3.99 21.78 -12.17
CA GLY A 175 -4.65 21.79 -13.49
C GLY A 175 -4.48 20.52 -14.30
N SER A 176 -3.91 19.45 -13.72
CA SER A 176 -3.78 18.15 -14.34
C SER A 176 -5.11 17.59 -14.80
N ALA A 177 -5.10 16.91 -15.95
CA ALA A 177 -6.24 16.15 -16.46
C ALA A 177 -6.63 14.98 -15.55
N TYR A 178 -5.73 14.52 -14.71
CA TYR A 178 -6.01 13.54 -13.63
C TYR A 178 -6.76 14.15 -12.43
N GLY A 179 -6.87 15.47 -12.31
CA GLY A 179 -7.28 16.16 -11.10
C GLY A 179 -8.59 15.65 -10.49
N ASP A 180 -9.59 15.36 -11.32
CA ASP A 180 -10.86 14.81 -10.87
C ASP A 180 -10.71 13.35 -10.40
N SER A 181 -10.01 12.51 -11.16
CA SER A 181 -9.75 11.12 -10.78
C SER A 181 -8.91 11.04 -9.50
N VAL A 182 -7.91 11.91 -9.33
CA VAL A 182 -7.10 12.01 -8.09
C VAL A 182 -7.99 12.35 -6.90
N ARG A 183 -8.91 13.29 -7.05
CA ARG A 183 -9.86 13.67 -5.98
C ARG A 183 -10.79 12.50 -5.63
N PHE A 184 -11.32 11.79 -6.62
CA PHE A 184 -12.13 10.60 -6.40
C PHE A 184 -11.34 9.52 -5.61
N TRP A 185 -10.12 9.22 -6.04
CA TRP A 185 -9.29 8.23 -5.37
C TRP A 185 -8.81 8.66 -3.99
N GLN A 186 -8.63 9.95 -3.77
CA GLN A 186 -8.34 10.49 -2.44
C GLN A 186 -9.50 10.23 -1.47
N GLY A 187 -10.74 10.44 -1.92
CA GLY A 187 -11.92 10.08 -1.14
C GLY A 187 -11.96 8.58 -0.79
N ASN A 188 -11.63 7.71 -1.76
CA ASN A 188 -11.57 6.26 -1.51
C ASN A 188 -10.46 5.87 -0.54
N ALA A 189 -9.28 6.48 -0.64
CA ALA A 189 -8.17 6.24 0.28
C ALA A 189 -8.52 6.67 1.72
N LEU A 190 -9.18 7.81 1.88
CA LEU A 190 -9.69 8.29 3.18
C LEU A 190 -10.75 7.35 3.74
N TYR A 191 -11.65 6.85 2.90
CA TYR A 191 -12.64 5.85 3.30
C TYR A 191 -11.97 4.55 3.77
N GLY A 192 -10.99 4.05 3.00
CA GLY A 192 -10.23 2.85 3.35
C GLY A 192 -9.43 3.00 4.65
N LYS A 193 -8.91 4.19 4.92
CA LYS A 193 -8.25 4.57 6.17
C LYS A 193 -9.25 4.71 7.34
N ARG A 194 -10.56 4.72 7.07
CA ARG A 194 -11.66 4.99 8.00
C ARG A 194 -11.74 6.44 8.47
N ASP A 195 -11.15 7.33 7.71
CA ASP A 195 -11.31 8.78 7.92
C ASP A 195 -12.56 9.26 7.16
N TYR A 196 -13.70 8.83 7.65
CA TYR A 196 -14.99 9.04 6.97
C TYR A 196 -15.37 10.52 6.88
N LYS A 197 -14.94 11.32 7.85
CA LYS A 197 -15.23 12.77 7.87
C LYS A 197 -14.57 13.47 6.70
N ASP A 198 -13.31 13.21 6.48
CA ASP A 198 -12.55 13.82 5.38
C ASP A 198 -12.95 13.20 4.05
N ALA A 199 -13.26 11.89 4.01
CA ALA A 199 -13.82 11.24 2.83
C ALA A 199 -15.12 11.91 2.36
N ILE A 200 -16.05 12.20 3.28
CA ILE A 200 -17.31 12.93 3.00
C ILE A 200 -17.01 14.28 2.35
N THR A 201 -16.06 15.02 2.89
CA THR A 201 -15.69 16.35 2.39
C THR A 201 -15.13 16.26 0.97
N VAL A 202 -14.23 15.32 0.73
CA VAL A 202 -13.57 15.12 -0.57
C VAL A 202 -14.56 14.63 -1.62
N PHE A 203 -15.40 13.64 -1.33
CA PHE A 203 -16.40 13.14 -2.27
C PHE A 203 -17.44 14.22 -2.62
N ARG A 204 -17.88 15.01 -1.64
CA ARG A 204 -18.81 16.11 -1.89
C ARG A 204 -18.20 17.16 -2.80
N ALA A 205 -16.94 17.55 -2.56
CA ALA A 205 -16.22 18.48 -3.41
C ALA A 205 -16.00 17.94 -4.83
N PHE A 206 -15.74 16.62 -4.97
CA PHE A 206 -15.60 15.98 -6.26
C PHE A 206 -16.91 16.02 -7.07
N VAL A 207 -18.03 15.62 -6.47
CA VAL A 207 -19.34 15.59 -7.14
C VAL A 207 -19.79 17.01 -7.53
N ALA A 208 -19.56 17.99 -6.65
CA ALA A 208 -19.88 19.38 -6.93
C ALA A 208 -19.03 19.97 -8.08
N GLY A 209 -17.74 19.61 -8.14
CA GLY A 209 -16.81 20.16 -9.15
C GLY A 209 -16.89 19.42 -10.50
N ALA A 210 -17.27 18.14 -10.51
CA ALA A 210 -17.27 17.29 -11.70
C ALA A 210 -18.53 16.39 -11.78
N PRO A 211 -19.74 16.97 -11.84
CA PRO A 211 -20.97 16.18 -11.83
C PRO A 211 -21.15 15.30 -13.08
N GLY A 212 -20.51 15.66 -14.19
CA GLY A 212 -20.52 14.87 -15.44
C GLY A 212 -19.43 13.80 -15.52
N HIS A 213 -18.62 13.63 -14.49
CA HIS A 213 -17.55 12.64 -14.50
C HIS A 213 -18.11 11.23 -14.41
N ALA A 214 -17.49 10.27 -15.13
CA ALA A 214 -17.96 8.88 -15.15
C ALA A 214 -18.08 8.24 -13.76
N ARG A 215 -17.25 8.67 -12.82
CA ARG A 215 -17.24 8.20 -11.42
C ARG A 215 -18.09 9.02 -10.45
N ALA A 216 -18.84 10.02 -10.94
CA ALA A 216 -19.69 10.83 -10.04
C ALA A 216 -20.77 9.99 -9.33
N PRO A 217 -21.43 9.01 -9.98
CA PRO A 217 -22.36 8.12 -9.28
C PRO A 217 -21.70 7.27 -8.20
N GLU A 218 -20.51 6.71 -8.48
CA GLU A 218 -19.73 5.95 -7.50
C GLU A 218 -19.32 6.81 -6.31
N ALA A 219 -18.92 8.05 -6.56
CA ALA A 219 -18.54 8.99 -5.50
C ALA A 219 -19.71 9.35 -4.59
N LEU A 220 -20.93 9.51 -5.13
CA LEU A 220 -22.14 9.70 -4.30
C LEU A 220 -22.46 8.48 -3.45
N LEU A 221 -22.30 7.27 -3.99
CA LEU A 221 -22.48 6.05 -3.21
C LEU A 221 -21.45 5.94 -2.09
N ALA A 222 -20.18 6.23 -2.39
CA ALA A 222 -19.10 6.22 -1.41
C ALA A 222 -19.30 7.33 -0.33
N LEU A 223 -19.81 8.49 -0.72
CA LEU A 223 -20.21 9.55 0.20
C LEU A 223 -21.31 9.06 1.15
N ALA A 224 -22.35 8.43 0.65
CA ALA A 224 -23.44 7.88 1.46
C ALA A 224 -22.94 6.79 2.41
N ASN A 225 -22.06 5.91 1.94
CA ASN A 225 -21.45 4.89 2.79
C ASN A 225 -20.60 5.53 3.90
N SER A 226 -19.83 6.58 3.59
CA SER A 226 -19.04 7.30 4.59
C SER A 226 -19.94 7.94 5.67
N GLN A 227 -21.08 8.51 5.27
CA GLN A 227 -22.09 9.05 6.20
C GLN A 227 -22.70 7.97 7.08
N ALA A 228 -23.01 6.81 6.52
CA ALA A 228 -23.54 5.68 7.27
C ALA A 228 -22.53 5.19 8.33
N GLU A 229 -21.26 5.08 7.97
CA GLU A 229 -20.17 4.73 8.90
C GLU A 229 -19.99 5.78 10.02
N MET A 230 -20.25 7.05 9.71
CA MET A 230 -20.29 8.15 10.68
C MET A 230 -21.57 8.15 11.53
N LYS A 231 -22.44 7.16 11.38
CA LYS A 231 -23.74 7.06 12.07
C LYS A 231 -24.69 8.23 11.75
N ASP A 232 -24.61 8.74 10.53
CA ASP A 232 -25.56 9.70 9.96
C ASP A 232 -26.47 9.03 8.90
N PRO A 233 -27.44 8.19 9.30
CA PRO A 233 -28.33 7.51 8.36
C PRO A 233 -29.22 8.49 7.61
N ARG A 234 -29.51 9.67 8.20
CA ARG A 234 -30.32 10.69 7.54
C ARG A 234 -29.55 11.35 6.39
N GLY A 235 -28.27 11.64 6.60
CA GLY A 235 -27.38 12.14 5.55
C GLY A 235 -27.20 11.11 4.45
N ALA A 236 -26.89 9.87 4.81
CA ALA A 236 -26.73 8.78 3.84
C ALA A 236 -27.98 8.58 2.97
N ARG A 237 -29.17 8.59 3.58
CA ARG A 237 -30.45 8.50 2.86
C ARG A 237 -30.60 9.62 1.83
N ARG A 238 -30.41 10.87 2.23
CA ARG A 238 -30.50 12.02 1.31
C ARG A 238 -29.53 11.92 0.15
N THR A 239 -28.30 11.51 0.42
CA THR A 239 -27.26 11.33 -0.61
C THR A 239 -27.62 10.20 -1.58
N ILE A 240 -28.19 9.11 -1.11
CA ILE A 240 -28.67 8.03 -2.00
C ILE A 240 -29.87 8.48 -2.84
N GLU A 241 -30.78 9.23 -2.27
CA GLU A 241 -31.91 9.81 -3.01
C GLU A 241 -31.43 10.77 -4.11
N GLU A 242 -30.41 11.59 -3.82
CA GLU A 242 -29.72 12.43 -4.81
C GLU A 242 -29.08 11.60 -5.92
N LEU A 243 -28.34 10.53 -5.55
CA LEU A 243 -27.72 9.60 -6.51
C LEU A 243 -28.75 8.99 -7.47
N VAL A 244 -29.84 8.44 -6.93
CA VAL A 244 -30.89 7.79 -7.73
C VAL A 244 -31.61 8.81 -8.64
N LYS A 245 -31.78 10.03 -8.18
CA LYS A 245 -32.41 11.10 -8.95
C LYS A 245 -31.51 11.61 -10.08
N THR A 246 -30.23 11.81 -9.77
CA THR A 246 -29.28 12.45 -10.71
C THR A 246 -28.72 11.46 -11.73
N TYR A 247 -28.49 10.21 -11.31
CA TYR A 247 -27.85 9.17 -12.12
C TYR A 247 -28.67 7.86 -12.13
N PRO A 248 -29.95 7.89 -12.54
CA PRO A 248 -30.87 6.76 -12.38
C PRO A 248 -30.45 5.47 -13.09
N ALA A 249 -29.67 5.57 -14.17
CA ALA A 249 -29.21 4.45 -14.98
C ALA A 249 -27.85 3.87 -14.54
N SER A 250 -27.22 4.43 -13.50
CA SER A 250 -25.90 3.97 -13.04
C SER A 250 -26.02 2.72 -12.16
N GLU A 251 -25.01 1.85 -12.20
CA GLU A 251 -24.89 0.70 -11.29
C GLU A 251 -24.86 1.16 -9.81
N ALA A 252 -24.22 2.28 -9.55
CA ALA A 252 -24.18 2.88 -8.22
C ALA A 252 -25.59 3.24 -7.71
N ALA A 253 -26.52 3.67 -8.59
CA ALA A 253 -27.89 3.95 -8.18
C ALA A 253 -28.66 2.68 -7.83
N VAL A 254 -28.39 1.56 -8.49
CA VAL A 254 -28.97 0.25 -8.15
C VAL A 254 -28.46 -0.18 -6.77
N ALA A 255 -27.16 -0.18 -6.53
CA ALA A 255 -26.56 -0.49 -5.25
C ALA A 255 -27.05 0.47 -4.14
N GLY A 256 -27.22 1.75 -4.48
CA GLY A 256 -27.77 2.76 -3.58
C GLY A 256 -29.20 2.44 -3.12
N LYS A 257 -30.09 2.00 -4.01
CA LYS A 257 -31.46 1.59 -3.67
C LYS A 257 -31.48 0.40 -2.71
N GLU A 258 -30.63 -0.58 -2.94
CA GLU A 258 -30.48 -1.74 -2.03
C GLU A 258 -29.98 -1.29 -0.65
N ARG A 259 -28.97 -0.40 -0.64
CA ARG A 259 -28.45 0.18 0.60
C ARG A 259 -29.51 0.97 1.37
N LEU A 260 -30.36 1.71 0.65
CA LEU A 260 -31.45 2.50 1.26
C LEU A 260 -32.41 1.62 2.06
N ALA A 261 -32.70 0.42 1.59
CA ALA A 261 -33.57 -0.54 2.29
C ALA A 261 -32.94 -1.02 3.61
N SER A 262 -31.63 -1.04 3.72
CA SER A 262 -30.87 -1.46 4.91
C SER A 262 -30.62 -0.33 5.92
N LEU A 263 -30.78 0.93 5.53
CA LEU A 263 -30.62 2.09 6.41
C LEU A 263 -31.93 2.27 7.24
N LYS A 264 -31.92 1.71 8.43
CA LYS A 264 -32.99 1.91 9.42
C LYS A 264 -32.78 3.17 10.24
#